data_dc0962b9b3101a7c2f4c6d50d0601bfc
#
_entry.id   dc0962b9b3101a7c2f4c6d50d0601bfc
#
_cell.length_a   1.000
_cell.length_b   1.000
_cell.length_c   1.000
_cell.angle_alpha   90.00
_cell.angle_beta   90.00
_cell.angle_gamma   90.00
#
_symmetry.space_group_name_H-M   'P 1'
#
loop_
_entity.id
_entity.type
_entity.pdbx_description
1 polymer ?
#
loop_
_entity_poly.entity_id
_entity_poly.type
_entity_poly.pdbx_seq_one_letter_code
_entity_poly.pdbx_strand_id
1 'polypeptide(L)'
;MTLFQQATDSDFAELSLNIKEPVFRQIALEADNLLWLAEILADRNAADDFVVMWSSQRDLAGLHSMLPVKSRHLVSCVTARLFVAIGKGEMLPSKDTRRLLLDIWLQPLMDDYNWLQHGCRSFDRKVVEEGIGRTILTLPLEDQQTILLSWLGKFLKVGDSCPNLQKAFEVWWRRTFIRPYAEQQGNQSQSGRS
;
A
#
# COMPACT_ATOMS: atom_id res chain seq x y z
N MET A 1 1.94 -18.04 -7.43
CA MET A 1 3.40 -18.02 -7.16
C MET A 1 4.22 -18.58 -8.32
N THR A 2 3.87 -19.73 -8.88
CA THR A 2 4.62 -20.41 -9.98
C THR A 2 4.87 -19.55 -11.22
N LEU A 3 3.90 -18.73 -11.65
CA LEU A 3 4.02 -17.90 -12.87
C LEU A 3 4.99 -16.71 -12.70
N PHE A 4 4.98 -16.07 -11.52
CA PHE A 4 5.95 -15.03 -11.22
C PHE A 4 7.36 -15.60 -11.11
N GLN A 5 7.52 -16.78 -10.53
CA GLN A 5 8.80 -17.47 -10.42
C GLN A 5 9.33 -17.88 -11.81
N GLN A 6 8.48 -18.42 -12.67
CA GLN A 6 8.84 -18.73 -14.06
C GLN A 6 9.29 -17.49 -14.86
N ALA A 7 8.68 -16.32 -14.56
CA ALA A 7 9.05 -15.08 -15.22
C ALA A 7 10.41 -14.52 -14.77
N THR A 8 10.91 -14.91 -13.59
CA THR A 8 12.18 -14.42 -13.00
C THR A 8 13.32 -15.40 -13.11
N ASP A 9 13.07 -16.71 -13.05
CA ASP A 9 14.10 -17.76 -13.15
C ASP A 9 14.67 -17.96 -14.55
N SER A 10 13.99 -17.43 -15.57
CA SER A 10 14.53 -17.43 -16.91
C SER A 10 15.42 -16.20 -17.10
N ASP A 11 16.68 -16.40 -17.49
CA ASP A 11 17.62 -15.34 -17.87
C ASP A 11 16.96 -14.34 -18.82
N PHE A 12 16.50 -13.21 -18.26
CA PHE A 12 15.72 -12.21 -19.01
C PHE A 12 16.48 -11.60 -20.19
N ALA A 13 17.81 -11.74 -20.20
CA ALA A 13 18.67 -11.23 -21.26
C ALA A 13 18.64 -12.10 -22.54
N GLU A 14 18.39 -13.41 -22.44
CA GLU A 14 18.53 -14.36 -23.58
C GLU A 14 17.20 -14.90 -24.11
N LEU A 15 16.07 -14.75 -23.40
CA LEU A 15 14.79 -15.25 -23.89
C LEU A 15 14.24 -14.35 -25.01
N SER A 16 13.98 -14.94 -26.17
CA SER A 16 13.32 -14.27 -27.29
C SER A 16 12.02 -13.64 -26.85
N LEU A 17 11.70 -12.43 -27.34
CA LEU A 17 10.47 -11.66 -27.03
C LEU A 17 9.19 -12.51 -27.13
N ASN A 18 9.19 -13.53 -28.02
CA ASN A 18 8.04 -14.40 -28.23
C ASN A 18 7.72 -15.36 -27.07
N ILE A 19 8.69 -15.69 -26.20
CA ILE A 19 8.47 -16.62 -25.07
C ILE A 19 8.01 -15.83 -23.82
N LYS A 20 8.43 -14.58 -23.67
CA LYS A 20 8.06 -13.72 -22.52
C LYS A 20 6.62 -13.21 -22.58
N GLU A 21 6.13 -12.93 -23.78
CA GLU A 21 4.79 -12.35 -23.99
C GLU A 21 3.65 -13.23 -23.46
N PRO A 22 3.60 -14.56 -23.67
CA PRO A 22 2.55 -15.41 -23.09
C PRO A 22 2.58 -15.42 -21.56
N VAL A 23 3.77 -15.43 -20.93
CA VAL A 23 3.90 -15.41 -19.47
C VAL A 23 3.39 -14.09 -18.91
N PHE A 24 3.72 -12.96 -19.53
CA PHE A 24 3.25 -11.64 -19.10
C PHE A 24 1.74 -11.48 -19.25
N ARG A 25 1.15 -12.03 -20.32
CA ARG A 25 -0.32 -12.06 -20.46
C ARG A 25 -0.99 -12.92 -19.39
N GLN A 26 -0.40 -14.06 -19.05
CA GLN A 26 -0.93 -14.92 -18.00
C GLN A 26 -0.85 -14.23 -16.63
N ILE A 27 0.27 -13.57 -16.31
CA ILE A 27 0.40 -12.77 -15.08
C ILE A 27 -0.69 -11.68 -15.01
N ALA A 28 -0.91 -10.96 -16.10
CA ALA A 28 -1.95 -9.94 -16.16
C ALA A 28 -3.36 -10.51 -15.95
N LEU A 29 -3.67 -11.66 -16.57
CA LEU A 29 -4.96 -12.33 -16.42
C LEU A 29 -5.19 -12.80 -14.98
N GLU A 30 -4.20 -13.44 -14.37
CA GLU A 30 -4.29 -13.89 -12.96
C GLU A 30 -4.46 -12.71 -12.01
N ALA A 31 -3.73 -11.61 -12.24
CA ALA A 31 -3.85 -10.40 -11.43
C ALA A 31 -5.21 -9.72 -11.60
N ASP A 32 -5.79 -9.72 -12.81
CA ASP A 32 -7.14 -9.21 -13.07
C ASP A 32 -8.21 -10.03 -12.34
N ASN A 33 -8.09 -11.37 -12.36
CA ASN A 33 -8.96 -12.27 -11.59
C ASN A 33 -8.85 -12.01 -10.07
N LEU A 34 -7.64 -11.76 -9.55
CA LEU A 34 -7.43 -11.44 -8.14
C LEU A 34 -8.02 -10.07 -7.78
N LEU A 35 -7.92 -9.08 -8.66
CA LEU A 35 -8.52 -7.77 -8.46
C LEU A 35 -10.04 -7.87 -8.38
N TRP A 36 -10.66 -8.57 -9.33
CA TRP A 36 -12.10 -8.83 -9.32
C TRP A 36 -12.56 -9.58 -8.05
N LEU A 37 -11.78 -10.58 -7.62
CA LEU A 37 -12.06 -11.29 -6.37
C LEU A 37 -11.96 -10.36 -5.16
N ALA A 38 -10.94 -9.53 -5.09
CA ALA A 38 -10.76 -8.55 -4.01
C ALA A 38 -11.93 -7.56 -3.92
N GLU A 39 -12.46 -7.12 -5.07
CA GLU A 39 -13.64 -6.24 -5.13
C GLU A 39 -14.88 -6.93 -4.55
N ILE A 40 -15.18 -8.16 -4.99
CA ILE A 40 -16.34 -8.94 -4.48
C ILE A 40 -16.22 -9.18 -2.97
N LEU A 41 -15.04 -9.57 -2.50
CA LEU A 41 -14.82 -9.86 -1.09
C LEU A 41 -14.94 -8.61 -0.22
N ALA A 42 -14.46 -7.46 -0.72
CA ALA A 42 -14.61 -6.17 -0.07
C ALA A 42 -16.08 -5.77 0.08
N ASP A 43 -16.83 -5.86 -1.01
CA ASP A 43 -18.25 -5.50 -1.03
C ASP A 43 -19.11 -6.37 -0.10
N ARG A 44 -18.63 -7.58 0.20
CA ARG A 44 -19.32 -8.54 1.09
C ARG A 44 -18.78 -8.54 2.53
N ASN A 45 -17.82 -7.67 2.87
CA ASN A 45 -17.12 -7.66 4.15
C ASN A 45 -16.53 -9.05 4.52
N ALA A 46 -16.05 -9.79 3.52
CA ALA A 46 -15.53 -11.16 3.64
C ALA A 46 -14.05 -11.27 3.22
N ALA A 47 -13.32 -10.15 3.20
CA ALA A 47 -11.98 -10.10 2.65
C ALA A 47 -10.85 -10.19 3.69
N ASP A 48 -11.15 -10.37 4.97
CA ASP A 48 -10.11 -10.37 6.02
C ASP A 48 -9.07 -11.47 5.78
N ASP A 49 -9.49 -12.69 5.44
CA ASP A 49 -8.57 -13.80 5.12
C ASP A 49 -7.75 -13.51 3.86
N PHE A 50 -8.35 -12.85 2.86
CA PHE A 50 -7.65 -12.44 1.66
C PHE A 50 -6.56 -11.41 1.97
N VAL A 51 -6.85 -10.42 2.83
CA VAL A 51 -5.85 -9.43 3.28
C VAL A 51 -4.72 -10.09 4.04
N VAL A 52 -5.01 -11.05 4.94
CA VAL A 52 -3.99 -11.82 5.67
C VAL A 52 -3.08 -12.57 4.71
N MET A 53 -3.66 -13.28 3.75
CA MET A 53 -2.91 -14.00 2.72
C MET A 53 -2.06 -13.03 1.87
N TRP A 54 -2.64 -11.94 1.38
CA TRP A 54 -1.96 -10.96 0.54
C TRP A 54 -0.81 -10.27 1.27
N SER A 55 -1.04 -9.84 2.51
CA SER A 55 -0.03 -9.15 3.33
C SER A 55 1.23 -9.99 3.60
N SER A 56 1.14 -11.32 3.53
CA SER A 56 2.26 -12.24 3.81
C SER A 56 3.11 -12.58 2.58
N GLN A 57 2.75 -12.11 1.37
CA GLN A 57 3.39 -12.51 0.10
C GLN A 57 4.70 -11.75 -0.17
N ARG A 58 5.73 -11.95 0.68
CA ARG A 58 7.05 -11.29 0.53
C ARG A 58 7.75 -11.64 -0.78
N ASP A 59 7.72 -12.92 -1.16
CA ASP A 59 8.36 -13.40 -2.38
C ASP A 59 7.72 -12.77 -3.62
N LEU A 60 6.38 -12.70 -3.63
CA LEU A 60 5.64 -12.05 -4.71
C LEU A 60 5.98 -10.55 -4.81
N ALA A 61 6.08 -9.86 -3.68
CA ALA A 61 6.48 -8.44 -3.66
C ALA A 61 7.93 -8.24 -4.12
N GLY A 62 8.83 -9.16 -3.79
CA GLY A 62 10.21 -9.15 -4.28
C GLY A 62 10.30 -9.36 -5.79
N LEU A 63 9.58 -10.34 -6.33
CA LEU A 63 9.50 -10.62 -7.76
C LEU A 63 8.81 -9.50 -8.55
N HIS A 64 7.86 -8.82 -7.94
CA HIS A 64 7.11 -7.72 -8.54
C HIS A 64 8.03 -6.63 -9.11
N SER A 65 9.07 -6.24 -8.40
CA SER A 65 10.00 -5.20 -8.83
C SER A 65 10.82 -5.57 -10.08
N MET A 66 10.95 -6.87 -10.37
CA MET A 66 11.72 -7.40 -11.49
C MET A 66 10.93 -7.44 -12.81
N LEU A 67 9.61 -7.26 -12.74
CA LEU A 67 8.72 -7.31 -13.89
C LEU A 67 8.46 -5.91 -14.47
N PRO A 68 8.22 -5.81 -15.80
CA PRO A 68 7.78 -4.55 -16.40
C PRO A 68 6.45 -4.08 -15.79
N VAL A 69 6.30 -2.79 -15.51
CA VAL A 69 5.10 -2.21 -14.90
C VAL A 69 3.81 -2.52 -15.67
N LYS A 70 3.89 -2.61 -17.00
CA LYS A 70 2.77 -2.99 -17.87
C LYS A 70 2.23 -4.40 -17.60
N SER A 71 3.06 -5.29 -17.06
CA SER A 71 2.67 -6.69 -16.77
C SER A 71 2.19 -6.84 -15.31
N ARG A 72 2.66 -6.00 -14.40
CA ARG A 72 2.42 -6.11 -12.95
C ARG A 72 1.44 -5.07 -12.38
N HIS A 73 1.03 -4.08 -13.17
CA HIS A 73 0.21 -2.97 -12.66
C HIS A 73 -1.10 -3.43 -11.99
N LEU A 74 -1.70 -4.53 -12.45
CA LEU A 74 -2.89 -5.10 -11.83
C LEU A 74 -2.61 -5.65 -10.42
N VAL A 75 -1.40 -6.18 -10.17
CA VAL A 75 -0.97 -6.56 -8.81
C VAL A 75 -0.93 -5.34 -7.89
N SER A 76 -0.42 -4.22 -8.38
CA SER A 76 -0.45 -2.94 -7.67
C SER A 76 -1.88 -2.42 -7.48
N CYS A 77 -2.79 -2.65 -8.44
CA CYS A 77 -4.21 -2.31 -8.29
C CYS A 77 -4.90 -3.14 -7.19
N VAL A 78 -4.59 -4.44 -7.06
CA VAL A 78 -5.08 -5.26 -5.93
C VAL A 78 -4.67 -4.64 -4.61
N THR A 79 -3.39 -4.31 -4.46
CA THR A 79 -2.85 -3.67 -3.26
C THR A 79 -3.54 -2.33 -2.97
N ALA A 80 -3.71 -1.48 -4.00
CA ALA A 80 -4.41 -0.20 -3.88
C ALA A 80 -5.87 -0.39 -3.42
N ARG A 81 -6.59 -1.37 -3.98
CA ARG A 81 -7.98 -1.70 -3.58
C ARG A 81 -8.06 -2.12 -2.11
N LEU A 82 -7.10 -2.91 -1.62
CA LEU A 82 -7.05 -3.30 -0.21
C LEU A 82 -6.84 -2.10 0.71
N PHE A 83 -5.92 -1.18 0.38
CA PHE A 83 -5.75 0.05 1.15
C PHE A 83 -7.02 0.92 1.15
N VAL A 84 -7.71 1.01 0.03
CA VAL A 84 -8.98 1.75 -0.06
C VAL A 84 -10.03 1.12 0.85
N ALA A 85 -10.20 -0.20 0.79
CA ALA A 85 -11.19 -0.92 1.59
C ALA A 85 -10.92 -0.81 3.10
N ILE A 86 -9.66 -0.98 3.52
CA ILE A 86 -9.26 -0.79 4.93
C ILE A 86 -9.49 0.67 5.36
N GLY A 87 -9.08 1.64 4.54
CA GLY A 87 -9.24 3.06 4.85
C GLY A 87 -10.70 3.52 4.92
N LYS A 88 -11.61 2.87 4.20
CA LYS A 88 -13.06 3.10 4.29
C LYS A 88 -13.74 2.34 5.42
N GLY A 89 -13.05 1.38 6.04
CA GLY A 89 -13.63 0.50 7.05
C GLY A 89 -14.48 -0.64 6.47
N GLU A 90 -14.37 -0.91 5.16
CA GLU A 90 -14.99 -2.06 4.50
C GLU A 90 -14.32 -3.38 4.92
N MET A 91 -13.07 -3.30 5.39
CA MET A 91 -12.27 -4.39 5.93
C MET A 91 -11.59 -3.93 7.22
N LEU A 92 -11.53 -4.81 8.22
CA LEU A 92 -10.94 -4.50 9.53
C LEU A 92 -9.93 -5.58 9.96
N PRO A 93 -8.87 -5.85 9.16
CA PRO A 93 -7.86 -6.82 9.52
C PRO A 93 -7.11 -6.40 10.79
N SER A 94 -6.43 -7.35 11.44
CA SER A 94 -5.66 -7.09 12.66
C SER A 94 -4.63 -5.97 12.45
N LYS A 95 -4.21 -5.34 13.55
CA LYS A 95 -3.12 -4.33 13.51
C LYS A 95 -1.86 -4.87 12.83
N ASP A 96 -1.48 -6.10 13.15
CA ASP A 96 -0.27 -6.73 12.63
C ASP A 96 -0.39 -7.01 11.13
N THR A 97 -1.57 -7.42 10.67
CA THR A 97 -1.86 -7.60 9.24
C THR A 97 -1.77 -6.27 8.48
N ARG A 98 -2.35 -5.18 9.03
CA ARG A 98 -2.26 -3.84 8.41
C ARG A 98 -0.82 -3.35 8.34
N ARG A 99 -0.04 -3.56 9.40
CA ARG A 99 1.37 -3.23 9.41
C ARG A 99 2.14 -4.02 8.37
N LEU A 100 1.94 -5.33 8.33
CA LEU A 100 2.60 -6.21 7.36
C LEU A 100 2.28 -5.84 5.91
N LEU A 101 1.01 -5.49 5.64
CA LEU A 101 0.58 -5.01 4.33
C LEU A 101 1.35 -3.73 3.91
N LEU A 102 1.50 -2.78 4.83
CA LEU A 102 2.25 -1.55 4.58
C LEU A 102 3.74 -1.82 4.40
N ASP A 103 4.34 -2.64 5.27
CA ASP A 103 5.77 -2.96 5.22
C ASP A 103 6.18 -3.66 3.92
N ILE A 104 5.32 -4.53 3.38
CA ILE A 104 5.63 -5.33 2.20
C ILE A 104 5.19 -4.64 0.90
N TRP A 105 4.00 -4.04 0.88
CA TRP A 105 3.35 -3.64 -0.35
C TRP A 105 3.30 -2.14 -0.62
N LEU A 106 3.56 -1.28 0.38
CA LEU A 106 3.53 0.16 0.16
C LEU A 106 4.63 0.60 -0.81
N GLN A 107 5.85 0.05 -0.67
CA GLN A 107 6.97 0.40 -1.56
C GLN A 107 6.74 -0.04 -3.01
N PRO A 108 6.35 -1.30 -3.31
CA PRO A 108 5.96 -1.71 -4.66
C PRO A 108 4.87 -0.84 -5.29
N LEU A 109 3.84 -0.49 -4.52
CA LEU A 109 2.78 0.41 -4.99
C LEU A 109 3.31 1.82 -5.30
N MET A 110 4.17 2.37 -4.46
CA MET A 110 4.81 3.67 -4.71
C MET A 110 5.70 3.67 -5.94
N ASP A 111 6.35 2.55 -6.27
CA ASP A 111 7.19 2.44 -7.45
C ASP A 111 6.39 2.42 -8.76
N ASP A 112 5.17 1.89 -8.71
CA ASP A 112 4.25 1.88 -9.85
C ASP A 112 3.35 3.12 -9.93
N TYR A 113 3.34 3.94 -8.90
CA TYR A 113 2.33 4.98 -8.71
C TYR A 113 2.22 5.97 -9.88
N ASN A 114 3.37 6.43 -10.39
CA ASN A 114 3.40 7.33 -11.53
C ASN A 114 2.76 6.72 -12.79
N TRP A 115 3.00 5.43 -13.03
CA TRP A 115 2.38 4.73 -14.15
C TRP A 115 0.89 4.53 -13.94
N LEU A 116 0.46 4.13 -12.72
CA LEU A 116 -0.93 3.88 -12.38
C LEU A 116 -1.80 5.13 -12.58
N GLN A 117 -1.33 6.28 -12.12
CA GLN A 117 -2.11 7.53 -12.22
C GLN A 117 -2.29 8.04 -13.66
N HIS A 118 -1.41 7.67 -14.59
CA HIS A 118 -1.46 8.12 -15.98
C HIS A 118 -1.93 7.03 -16.95
N GLY A 119 -1.64 5.77 -16.65
CA GLY A 119 -1.90 4.63 -17.53
C GLY A 119 -3.16 3.82 -17.19
N CYS A 120 -3.68 3.92 -15.97
CA CYS A 120 -4.83 3.15 -15.52
C CYS A 120 -6.06 4.03 -15.28
N ARG A 121 -7.09 3.89 -16.15
CA ARG A 121 -8.32 4.72 -16.08
C ARG A 121 -9.16 4.49 -14.82
N SER A 122 -9.09 3.30 -14.23
CA SER A 122 -9.83 2.94 -13.02
C SER A 122 -9.11 3.35 -11.72
N PHE A 123 -7.89 3.87 -11.81
CA PHE A 123 -7.10 4.26 -10.66
C PHE A 123 -7.46 5.67 -10.20
N ASP A 124 -8.26 5.78 -9.14
CA ASP A 124 -8.56 7.06 -8.50
C ASP A 124 -7.47 7.41 -7.49
N ARG A 125 -6.58 8.30 -7.90
CA ARG A 125 -5.44 8.79 -7.11
C ARG A 125 -5.85 9.23 -5.70
N LYS A 126 -6.90 10.07 -5.59
CA LYS A 126 -7.30 10.66 -4.30
C LYS A 126 -7.85 9.61 -3.34
N VAL A 127 -8.64 8.69 -3.85
CA VAL A 127 -9.22 7.60 -3.07
C VAL A 127 -8.13 6.66 -2.55
N VAL A 128 -7.13 6.35 -3.38
CA VAL A 128 -5.99 5.51 -2.97
C VAL A 128 -5.11 6.21 -1.95
N GLU A 129 -4.76 7.48 -2.15
CA GLU A 129 -3.98 8.29 -1.19
C GLU A 129 -4.67 8.38 0.17
N GLU A 130 -5.98 8.59 0.17
CA GLU A 130 -6.79 8.62 1.40
C GLU A 130 -6.85 7.25 2.07
N GLY A 131 -7.00 6.17 1.30
CA GLY A 131 -7.00 4.79 1.79
C GLY A 131 -5.69 4.42 2.47
N ILE A 132 -4.55 4.70 1.82
CA ILE A 132 -3.21 4.49 2.40
C ILE A 132 -3.06 5.31 3.70
N GLY A 133 -3.36 6.61 3.63
CA GLY A 133 -3.21 7.51 4.77
C GLY A 133 -4.04 7.09 5.96
N ARG A 134 -5.31 6.73 5.76
CA ARG A 134 -6.19 6.22 6.83
C ARG A 134 -5.67 4.90 7.39
N THR A 135 -5.20 3.97 6.55
CA THR A 135 -4.61 2.71 7.01
C THR A 135 -3.42 2.95 7.93
N ILE A 136 -2.49 3.84 7.55
CA ILE A 136 -1.34 4.22 8.37
C ILE A 136 -1.81 4.78 9.73
N LEU A 137 -2.79 5.67 9.73
CA LEU A 137 -3.29 6.34 10.95
C LEU A 137 -4.02 5.41 11.93
N THR A 138 -4.30 4.16 11.54
CA THR A 138 -4.84 3.12 12.44
C THR A 138 -3.76 2.35 13.20
N LEU A 139 -2.49 2.56 12.89
CA LEU A 139 -1.35 1.92 13.57
C LEU A 139 -0.93 2.71 14.81
N PRO A 140 -0.09 2.13 15.70
CA PRO A 140 0.58 2.86 16.78
C PRO A 140 1.43 4.02 16.25
N LEU A 141 1.62 5.07 17.07
CA LEU A 141 2.33 6.29 16.66
C LEU A 141 3.76 6.04 16.17
N GLU A 142 4.47 5.09 16.75
CA GLU A 142 5.84 4.71 16.36
C GLU A 142 5.87 4.12 14.94
N ASP A 143 4.88 3.27 14.63
CA ASP A 143 4.75 2.67 13.31
C ASP A 143 4.37 3.73 12.27
N GLN A 144 3.44 4.64 12.62
CA GLN A 144 3.09 5.79 11.79
C GLN A 144 4.32 6.65 11.47
N GLN A 145 5.15 6.93 12.49
CA GLN A 145 6.39 7.71 12.35
C GLN A 145 7.32 7.07 11.33
N THR A 146 7.61 5.79 11.51
CA THR A 146 8.54 5.05 10.65
C THR A 146 8.09 5.08 9.19
N ILE A 147 6.82 4.80 8.94
CA ILE A 147 6.25 4.76 7.59
C ILE A 147 6.20 6.16 6.95
N LEU A 148 5.71 7.15 7.71
CA LEU A 148 5.53 8.51 7.18
C LEU A 148 6.86 9.25 6.95
N LEU A 149 7.89 9.01 7.77
CA LEU A 149 9.22 9.56 7.53
C LEU A 149 9.89 8.92 6.31
N SER A 150 9.74 7.59 6.13
CA SER A 150 10.22 6.89 4.93
C SER A 150 9.53 7.42 3.67
N TRP A 151 8.20 7.58 3.71
CA TRP A 151 7.44 8.19 2.63
C TRP A 151 7.90 9.63 2.32
N LEU A 152 8.07 10.48 3.34
CA LEU A 152 8.50 11.86 3.15
C LEU A 152 9.86 11.93 2.45
N GLY A 153 10.81 11.07 2.86
CA GLY A 153 12.13 10.98 2.23
C GLY A 153 12.06 10.61 0.74
N LYS A 154 11.08 9.79 0.33
CA LYS A 154 10.83 9.46 -1.08
C LYS A 154 10.09 10.60 -1.80
N PHE A 155 9.03 11.14 -1.18
CA PHE A 155 8.22 12.22 -1.74
C PHE A 155 9.07 13.46 -2.08
N LEU A 156 10.02 13.82 -1.22
CA LEU A 156 10.95 14.94 -1.47
C LEU A 156 11.88 14.70 -2.68
N LYS A 157 12.08 13.45 -3.08
CA LYS A 157 12.93 13.10 -4.25
C LYS A 157 12.14 13.03 -5.56
N VAL A 158 10.92 12.52 -5.52
CA VAL A 158 10.17 12.19 -6.73
C VAL A 158 8.87 12.99 -6.92
N GLY A 159 8.48 13.79 -5.91
CA GLY A 159 7.31 14.67 -5.97
C GLY A 159 6.02 13.93 -6.30
N ASP A 160 5.27 14.44 -7.28
CA ASP A 160 3.96 13.92 -7.70
C ASP A 160 3.98 12.49 -8.27
N SER A 161 5.17 11.92 -8.50
CA SER A 161 5.32 10.50 -8.86
C SER A 161 5.14 9.56 -7.67
N CYS A 162 4.86 10.09 -6.47
CA CYS A 162 4.59 9.35 -5.24
C CYS A 162 3.20 9.73 -4.70
N PRO A 163 2.49 8.81 -3.98
CA PRO A 163 1.22 9.16 -3.36
C PRO A 163 1.36 10.33 -2.38
N ASN A 164 0.42 11.25 -2.39
CA ASN A 164 0.40 12.39 -1.48
C ASN A 164 -0.22 11.98 -0.14
N LEU A 165 0.63 11.73 0.86
CA LEU A 165 0.22 11.38 2.22
C LEU A 165 0.33 12.56 3.21
N GLN A 166 0.40 13.80 2.71
CA GLN A 166 0.55 15.00 3.54
C GLN A 166 -0.52 15.07 4.64
N LYS A 167 -1.78 14.80 4.32
CA LYS A 167 -2.86 14.80 5.33
C LYS A 167 -2.61 13.81 6.47
N ALA A 168 -2.13 12.61 6.17
CA ALA A 168 -1.81 11.60 7.17
C ALA A 168 -0.61 12.07 8.03
N PHE A 169 0.41 12.65 7.39
CA PHE A 169 1.56 13.23 8.07
C PHE A 169 1.16 14.35 9.04
N GLU A 170 0.30 15.27 8.62
CA GLU A 170 -0.19 16.36 9.47
C GLU A 170 -0.99 15.84 10.69
N VAL A 171 -1.83 14.81 10.50
CA VAL A 171 -2.59 14.20 11.60
C VAL A 171 -1.65 13.52 12.59
N TRP A 172 -0.68 12.72 12.09
CA TRP A 172 0.34 12.10 12.94
C TRP A 172 1.14 13.15 13.71
N TRP A 173 1.63 14.19 13.02
CA TRP A 173 2.38 15.28 13.64
C TRP A 173 1.62 15.95 14.80
N ARG A 174 0.35 16.29 14.57
CA ARG A 174 -0.51 16.89 15.62
C ARG A 174 -0.71 15.96 16.81
N ARG A 175 -0.89 14.66 16.58
CA ARG A 175 -1.04 13.66 17.66
C ARG A 175 0.23 13.50 18.47
N THR A 176 1.38 13.59 17.83
CA THR A 176 2.69 13.35 18.46
C THR A 176 3.21 14.58 19.22
N PHE A 177 3.06 15.78 18.65
CA PHE A 177 3.75 16.97 19.16
C PHE A 177 2.82 18.03 19.75
N ILE A 178 1.56 18.12 19.34
CA ILE A 178 0.67 19.22 19.79
C ILE A 178 -0.20 18.78 20.97
N ARG A 179 -0.84 17.60 20.92
CA ARG A 179 -1.70 17.09 21.99
C ARG A 179 -0.98 16.83 23.33
N PRO A 180 0.24 16.26 23.36
CA PRO A 180 0.95 16.06 24.62
C PRO A 180 1.21 17.35 25.41
N TYR A 181 1.45 18.48 24.70
CA TYR A 181 1.66 19.77 25.35
C TYR A 181 0.38 20.34 26.03
N ALA A 182 -0.79 20.12 25.46
CA ALA A 182 -2.04 20.58 26.04
C ALA A 182 -2.41 19.82 27.32
N GLU A 183 -2.11 18.53 27.40
CA GLU A 183 -2.34 17.72 28.61
C GLU A 183 -1.37 18.08 29.76
N GLN A 184 -0.11 18.41 29.46
CA GLN A 184 0.87 18.82 30.46
C GLN A 184 0.53 20.18 31.09
N GLN A 185 0.00 21.12 30.30
CA GLN A 185 -0.43 22.44 30.81
C GLN A 185 -1.71 22.33 31.67
N GLY A 186 -2.63 21.43 31.33
CA GLY A 186 -3.84 21.18 32.12
C GLY A 186 -3.54 20.63 33.52
N ASN A 187 -2.57 19.74 33.68
CA ASN A 187 -2.17 19.17 34.96
C ASN A 187 -1.40 20.15 35.86
N GLN A 188 -0.63 21.09 35.30
CA GLN A 188 0.06 22.10 36.07
C GLN A 188 -0.90 23.16 36.63
N SER A 189 -2.02 23.42 35.97
CA SER A 189 -3.02 24.39 36.42
C SER A 189 -3.89 23.88 37.58
N GLN A 190 -3.99 22.58 37.79
CA GLN A 190 -4.74 21.96 38.89
C GLN A 190 -3.91 21.76 40.16
N SER A 191 -2.58 21.69 40.08
CA SER A 191 -1.69 21.51 41.23
C SER A 191 -1.41 22.82 42.02
N GLY A 192 -1.84 23.95 41.50
CA GLY A 192 -1.60 25.28 42.11
C GLY A 192 -2.80 25.83 42.94
N ARG A 193 -3.83 25.05 43.17
CA ARG A 193 -5.02 25.42 43.98
C ARG A 193 -5.24 24.46 45.16
N SER A 194 -4.29 24.37 46.06
CA SER A 194 -4.46 23.74 47.35
C SER A 194 -3.84 24.62 48.42
#